data_809c33d15220f079dc7ce6647cb761d3
#
_entry.id   809c33d15220f079dc7ce6647cb761d3
#
_cell.length_a   1.000
_cell.length_b   1.000
_cell.length_c   1.000
_cell.angle_alpha   90.00
_cell.angle_beta   90.00
_cell.angle_gamma   90.00
#
_symmetry.space_group_name_H-M   'P 1'
#
loop_
_entity.id
_entity.type
_entity.pdbx_description
1 polymer ?
#
loop_
_entity_poly.entity_id
_entity_poly.type
_entity_poly.pdbx_seq_one_letter_code
_entity_poly.pdbx_strand_id
1 'polypeptide(L)'
;MIIDIPTSLVFLISINFALAVMIAVVGYGRDKSLLAWGAAFGINGLAFAMLTMRGTIPDLLSIVVANTLIASSYALFAAGILSFQNRRIQPWLIWAPVLIILVYFPLLLDDINARVVLLGGISALQNGILLYLLLTNPLPSVGRGEDILKAAMTVGIAVALIRPGAILLGLYQLEGFNAEGIVQTLTFLPITILHVCVATGMLLMQKEYAEWKAKMIASHDELTGLPNRRHFYEQMRLAIDDGKTTGEFGAVILFDLDNFKILNDSHGHSVGDALLRQAAARIRQALGTSGTAARLGGDEFVILLTNLGHEYKATAADARAVAEGISQRLAETYTLERHNAEQQLVQQISHRCTGSFGIKIFNPLSELPGQILHHADKAMYEAKNRQKGSICLFQS
;
A
#
# COMPACT_ATOMS: atom_id res chain seq x y z
N MET A 1 34.23 -25.13 0.03
CA MET A 1 33.91 -25.29 -1.39
C MET A 1 34.15 -23.92 -2.02
N ILE A 2 35.14 -23.78 -2.86
CA ILE A 2 35.43 -22.56 -3.62
C ILE A 2 34.73 -22.76 -4.95
N ILE A 3 33.74 -21.90 -5.25
CA ILE A 3 33.05 -21.91 -6.53
C ILE A 3 33.86 -20.99 -7.45
N ASP A 4 34.20 -21.46 -8.64
CA ASP A 4 34.93 -20.68 -9.62
C ASP A 4 34.04 -19.53 -10.18
N ILE A 5 34.69 -18.45 -10.59
CA ILE A 5 34.00 -17.25 -11.06
C ILE A 5 33.17 -17.52 -12.31
N PRO A 6 33.64 -18.22 -13.35
CA PRO A 6 32.83 -18.55 -14.52
C PRO A 6 31.52 -19.25 -14.17
N THR A 7 31.54 -20.26 -13.30
CA THR A 7 30.34 -20.97 -12.85
C THR A 7 29.39 -20.01 -12.11
N SER A 8 29.88 -19.14 -11.20
CA SER A 8 29.08 -18.15 -10.48
C SER A 8 28.40 -17.17 -11.44
N LEU A 9 29.10 -16.71 -12.48
CA LEU A 9 28.57 -15.81 -13.49
C LEU A 9 27.50 -16.47 -14.37
N VAL A 10 27.69 -17.76 -14.76
CA VAL A 10 26.66 -18.52 -15.49
C VAL A 10 25.37 -18.64 -14.68
N PHE A 11 25.46 -18.90 -13.36
CA PHE A 11 24.30 -18.90 -12.47
C PHE A 11 23.63 -17.52 -12.42
N LEU A 12 24.40 -16.44 -12.28
CA LEU A 12 23.86 -15.08 -12.27
C LEU A 12 23.14 -14.74 -13.57
N ILE A 13 23.72 -15.07 -14.72
CA ILE A 13 23.10 -14.85 -16.04
C ILE A 13 21.77 -15.59 -16.12
N SER A 14 21.80 -16.90 -15.82
CA SER A 14 20.62 -17.76 -15.92
C SER A 14 19.49 -17.30 -15.01
N ILE A 15 19.80 -16.98 -13.76
CA ILE A 15 18.82 -16.49 -12.79
C ILE A 15 18.23 -15.14 -13.22
N ASN A 16 19.07 -14.19 -13.64
CA ASN A 16 18.59 -12.88 -14.04
C ASN A 16 17.66 -12.95 -15.25
N PHE A 17 17.98 -13.74 -16.28
CA PHE A 17 17.07 -13.91 -17.43
C PHE A 17 15.78 -14.64 -17.05
N ALA A 18 15.86 -15.69 -16.21
CA ALA A 18 14.66 -16.37 -15.73
C ALA A 18 13.74 -15.44 -14.94
N LEU A 19 14.30 -14.61 -14.04
CA LEU A 19 13.56 -13.62 -13.27
C LEU A 19 13.00 -12.53 -14.19
N ALA A 20 13.76 -12.06 -15.18
CA ALA A 20 13.30 -11.08 -16.15
C ALA A 20 12.06 -11.57 -16.91
N VAL A 21 12.10 -12.79 -17.44
CA VAL A 21 10.97 -13.40 -18.16
C VAL A 21 9.78 -13.60 -17.21
N MET A 22 10.01 -14.16 -16.04
CA MET A 22 8.95 -14.42 -15.06
C MET A 22 8.21 -13.12 -14.67
N ILE A 23 8.95 -12.07 -14.32
CA ILE A 23 8.39 -10.79 -13.90
C ILE A 23 7.72 -10.07 -15.07
N ALA A 24 8.32 -10.12 -16.27
CA ALA A 24 7.74 -9.53 -17.47
C ALA A 24 6.40 -10.18 -17.85
N VAL A 25 6.30 -11.52 -17.78
CA VAL A 25 5.05 -12.24 -18.04
C VAL A 25 3.96 -11.86 -17.03
N VAL A 26 4.30 -11.74 -15.74
CA VAL A 26 3.35 -11.34 -14.70
C VAL A 26 2.92 -9.88 -14.88
N GLY A 27 3.83 -8.99 -15.30
CA GLY A 27 3.60 -7.55 -15.45
C GLY A 27 2.98 -7.13 -16.78
N TYR A 28 2.99 -8.00 -17.79
CA TYR A 28 2.55 -7.64 -19.15
C TYR A 28 1.09 -7.18 -19.18
N GLY A 29 0.89 -5.95 -19.68
CA GLY A 29 -0.45 -5.33 -19.77
C GLY A 29 -1.11 -4.96 -18.45
N ARG A 30 -0.41 -5.12 -17.30
CA ARG A 30 -0.99 -4.94 -15.96
C ARG A 30 -0.33 -3.84 -15.15
N ASP A 31 1.00 -3.83 -15.08
CA ASP A 31 1.71 -2.95 -14.13
C ASP A 31 3.07 -2.49 -14.69
N LYS A 32 3.27 -1.16 -14.71
CA LYS A 32 4.51 -0.52 -15.19
C LYS A 32 5.70 -0.79 -14.26
N SER A 33 5.46 -0.99 -12.96
CA SER A 33 6.52 -1.28 -12.01
C SER A 33 7.14 -2.65 -12.24
N LEU A 34 6.31 -3.67 -12.51
CA LEU A 34 6.76 -5.01 -12.87
C LEU A 34 7.56 -5.02 -14.18
N LEU A 35 7.13 -4.25 -15.18
CA LEU A 35 7.89 -4.14 -16.43
C LEU A 35 9.26 -3.50 -16.21
N ALA A 36 9.36 -2.46 -15.37
CA ALA A 36 10.64 -1.84 -15.02
C ALA A 36 11.57 -2.83 -14.29
N TRP A 37 11.03 -3.60 -13.34
CA TRP A 37 11.81 -4.62 -12.62
C TRP A 37 12.23 -5.78 -13.51
N GLY A 38 11.35 -6.26 -14.40
CA GLY A 38 11.70 -7.27 -15.41
C GLY A 38 12.83 -6.79 -16.32
N ALA A 39 12.75 -5.55 -16.82
CA ALA A 39 13.81 -4.93 -17.62
C ALA A 39 15.13 -4.80 -16.83
N ALA A 40 15.07 -4.44 -15.54
CA ALA A 40 16.24 -4.35 -14.67
C ALA A 40 16.98 -5.70 -14.58
N PHE A 41 16.26 -6.79 -14.33
CA PHE A 41 16.86 -8.13 -14.31
C PHE A 41 17.41 -8.54 -15.69
N GLY A 42 16.70 -8.25 -16.79
CA GLY A 42 17.17 -8.54 -18.14
C GLY A 42 18.48 -7.82 -18.50
N ILE A 43 18.56 -6.51 -18.19
CA ILE A 43 19.78 -5.70 -18.39
C ILE A 43 20.91 -6.21 -17.51
N ASN A 44 20.61 -6.62 -16.27
CA ASN A 44 21.61 -7.18 -15.36
C ASN A 44 22.16 -8.52 -15.88
N GLY A 45 21.30 -9.40 -16.39
CA GLY A 45 21.72 -10.66 -17.04
C GLY A 45 22.61 -10.41 -18.25
N LEU A 46 22.27 -9.41 -19.10
CA LEU A 46 23.11 -9.01 -20.24
C LEU A 46 24.47 -8.49 -19.76
N ALA A 47 24.53 -7.68 -18.72
CA ALA A 47 25.74 -7.14 -18.15
C ALA A 47 26.69 -8.26 -17.66
N PHE A 48 26.15 -9.26 -16.92
CA PHE A 48 26.95 -10.41 -16.49
C PHE A 48 27.42 -11.26 -17.67
N ALA A 49 26.61 -11.43 -18.73
CA ALA A 49 27.04 -12.10 -19.95
C ALA A 49 28.23 -11.37 -20.63
N MET A 50 28.21 -10.04 -20.68
CA MET A 50 29.33 -9.26 -21.21
C MET A 50 30.58 -9.37 -20.33
N LEU A 51 30.43 -9.42 -19.01
CA LEU A 51 31.55 -9.64 -18.08
C LEU A 51 32.22 -11.02 -18.28
N THR A 52 31.45 -12.08 -18.58
CA THR A 52 32.03 -13.42 -18.87
C THR A 52 32.82 -13.49 -20.18
N MET A 53 32.49 -12.58 -21.12
CA MET A 53 33.17 -12.50 -22.40
C MET A 53 34.42 -11.62 -22.35
N ARG A 54 34.88 -11.21 -21.17
CA ARG A 54 36.10 -10.43 -21.00
C ARG A 54 37.31 -11.18 -21.56
N GLY A 55 38.14 -10.47 -22.34
CA GLY A 55 39.27 -11.05 -23.08
C GLY A 55 38.90 -11.58 -24.47
N THR A 56 37.60 -11.76 -24.78
CA THR A 56 37.12 -12.14 -26.12
C THR A 56 36.48 -10.98 -26.88
N ILE A 57 35.92 -9.99 -26.15
CA ILE A 57 35.39 -8.75 -26.70
C ILE A 57 36.18 -7.54 -26.19
N PRO A 58 36.09 -6.38 -26.83
CA PRO A 58 36.83 -5.17 -26.40
C PRO A 58 36.56 -4.82 -24.93
N ASP A 59 37.59 -4.38 -24.22
CA ASP A 59 37.49 -3.99 -22.80
C ASP A 59 36.48 -2.86 -22.55
N LEU A 60 36.30 -1.97 -23.50
CA LEU A 60 35.25 -0.96 -23.43
C LEU A 60 33.86 -1.59 -23.26
N LEU A 61 33.56 -2.68 -23.93
CA LEU A 61 32.28 -3.39 -23.84
C LEU A 61 32.20 -4.23 -22.58
N SER A 62 33.21 -5.07 -22.33
CA SER A 62 33.20 -6.02 -21.20
C SER A 62 33.42 -5.34 -19.84
N ILE A 63 34.00 -4.14 -19.79
CA ILE A 63 34.25 -3.41 -18.54
C ILE A 63 33.30 -2.22 -18.41
N VAL A 64 33.37 -1.26 -19.34
CA VAL A 64 32.64 0.02 -19.18
C VAL A 64 31.14 -0.18 -19.39
N VAL A 65 30.75 -0.75 -20.55
CA VAL A 65 29.34 -0.95 -20.88
C VAL A 65 28.70 -1.94 -19.90
N ALA A 66 29.34 -3.05 -19.58
CA ALA A 66 28.79 -4.04 -18.65
C ALA A 66 28.51 -3.45 -17.26
N ASN A 67 29.46 -2.71 -16.68
CA ASN A 67 29.25 -2.10 -15.36
C ASN A 67 28.25 -0.93 -15.39
N THR A 68 28.18 -0.20 -16.50
CA THR A 68 27.14 0.83 -16.73
C THR A 68 25.74 0.18 -16.78
N LEU A 69 25.60 -0.99 -17.41
CA LEU A 69 24.36 -1.75 -17.42
C LEU A 69 23.97 -2.26 -16.02
N ILE A 70 24.96 -2.73 -15.21
CA ILE A 70 24.70 -3.09 -13.80
C ILE A 70 24.13 -1.88 -13.04
N ALA A 71 24.79 -0.72 -13.13
CA ALA A 71 24.30 0.49 -12.46
C ALA A 71 22.93 0.93 -12.98
N SER A 72 22.65 0.76 -14.28
CA SER A 72 21.36 1.07 -14.90
C SER A 72 20.25 0.15 -14.38
N SER A 73 20.55 -1.11 -14.08
CA SER A 73 19.57 -2.02 -13.49
C SER A 73 19.08 -1.54 -12.12
N TYR A 74 19.97 -1.01 -11.27
CA TYR A 74 19.59 -0.40 -9.99
C TYR A 74 18.72 0.86 -10.18
N ALA A 75 19.02 1.69 -11.18
CA ALA A 75 18.18 2.84 -11.51
C ALA A 75 16.78 2.41 -11.96
N LEU A 76 16.66 1.32 -12.72
CA LEU A 76 15.38 0.74 -13.10
C LEU A 76 14.64 0.10 -11.93
N PHE A 77 15.34 -0.55 -10.98
CA PHE A 77 14.71 -1.01 -9.74
C PHE A 77 14.12 0.16 -8.96
N ALA A 78 14.85 1.27 -8.83
CA ALA A 78 14.36 2.48 -8.18
C ALA A 78 13.16 3.09 -8.92
N ALA A 79 13.22 3.18 -10.26
CA ALA A 79 12.10 3.65 -11.08
C ALA A 79 10.85 2.77 -10.92
N GLY A 80 11.02 1.46 -10.83
CA GLY A 80 9.92 0.52 -10.55
C GLY A 80 9.31 0.73 -9.17
N ILE A 81 10.12 0.91 -8.10
CA ILE A 81 9.62 1.22 -6.76
C ILE A 81 8.85 2.55 -6.76
N LEU A 82 9.37 3.58 -7.39
CA LEU A 82 8.70 4.88 -7.51
C LEU A 82 7.37 4.78 -8.26
N SER A 83 7.35 3.99 -9.35
CA SER A 83 6.11 3.72 -10.09
C SER A 83 5.08 3.00 -9.22
N PHE A 84 5.50 1.98 -8.45
CA PHE A 84 4.66 1.26 -7.49
C PHE A 84 4.08 2.19 -6.42
N GLN A 85 4.92 3.07 -5.85
CA GLN A 85 4.53 4.04 -4.82
C GLN A 85 3.76 5.26 -5.39
N ASN A 86 3.60 5.37 -6.71
CA ASN A 86 3.06 6.54 -7.40
C ASN A 86 3.78 7.85 -7.00
N ARG A 87 5.09 7.79 -6.80
CA ARG A 87 5.95 8.93 -6.42
C ARG A 87 6.75 9.43 -7.61
N ARG A 88 7.00 10.74 -7.60
CA ARG A 88 7.92 11.39 -8.54
C ARG A 88 9.09 11.99 -7.78
N ILE A 89 10.29 11.67 -8.20
CA ILE A 89 11.52 12.32 -7.76
C ILE A 89 12.26 12.84 -8.99
N GLN A 90 13.27 13.68 -8.76
CA GLN A 90 14.13 14.17 -9.85
C GLN A 90 14.89 13.00 -10.48
N PRO A 91 14.77 12.75 -11.79
CA PRO A 91 15.39 11.57 -12.44
C PRO A 91 16.89 11.48 -12.22
N TRP A 92 17.60 12.61 -12.14
CA TRP A 92 19.04 12.62 -11.94
C TRP A 92 19.48 11.94 -10.64
N LEU A 93 18.65 11.91 -9.58
CA LEU A 93 19.00 11.26 -8.32
C LEU A 93 19.20 9.74 -8.46
N ILE A 94 18.48 9.10 -9.37
CA ILE A 94 18.62 7.66 -9.62
C ILE A 94 19.58 7.35 -10.76
N TRP A 95 19.80 8.29 -11.71
CA TRP A 95 20.66 8.08 -12.87
C TRP A 95 22.08 8.64 -12.72
N ALA A 96 22.35 9.55 -11.76
CA ALA A 96 23.68 10.09 -11.52
C ALA A 96 24.75 9.00 -11.25
N PRO A 97 24.50 7.93 -10.46
CA PRO A 97 25.45 6.85 -10.28
C PRO A 97 25.85 6.15 -11.58
N VAL A 98 24.91 6.02 -12.53
CA VAL A 98 25.16 5.45 -13.87
C VAL A 98 26.12 6.32 -14.66
N LEU A 99 25.89 7.64 -14.65
CA LEU A 99 26.76 8.60 -15.34
C LEU A 99 28.16 8.61 -14.75
N ILE A 100 28.30 8.46 -13.43
CA ILE A 100 29.62 8.39 -12.78
C ILE A 100 30.39 7.18 -13.31
N ILE A 101 29.78 6.00 -13.40
CA ILE A 101 30.44 4.80 -13.96
C ILE A 101 30.82 5.04 -15.42
N LEU A 102 29.89 5.53 -16.24
CA LEU A 102 30.11 5.77 -17.66
C LEU A 102 31.29 6.70 -17.94
N VAL A 103 31.49 7.72 -17.09
CA VAL A 103 32.55 8.73 -17.27
C VAL A 103 33.87 8.26 -16.67
N TYR A 104 33.88 7.67 -15.48
CA TYR A 104 35.12 7.37 -14.77
C TYR A 104 35.72 6.00 -15.11
N PHE A 105 34.93 5.00 -15.49
CA PHE A 105 35.46 3.67 -15.80
C PHE A 105 36.42 3.64 -16.99
N PRO A 106 36.21 4.41 -18.08
CA PRO A 106 37.21 4.49 -19.16
C PRO A 106 38.57 5.00 -18.70
N LEU A 107 38.61 5.87 -17.67
CA LEU A 107 39.83 6.43 -17.11
C LEU A 107 40.57 5.44 -16.19
N LEU A 108 39.93 4.38 -15.77
CA LEU A 108 40.42 3.37 -14.82
C LEU A 108 40.63 2.00 -15.48
N LEU A 109 40.76 1.91 -16.82
CA LEU A 109 40.85 0.62 -17.51
C LEU A 109 42.03 -0.23 -17.04
N ASP A 110 43.15 0.40 -16.71
CA ASP A 110 44.37 -0.27 -16.29
C ASP A 110 44.44 -0.52 -14.76
N ASP A 111 43.55 0.10 -13.96
CA ASP A 111 43.53 -0.05 -12.50
C ASP A 111 42.28 -0.83 -12.02
N ILE A 112 42.43 -2.12 -11.90
CA ILE A 112 41.33 -3.00 -11.45
C ILE A 112 40.91 -2.70 -10.00
N ASN A 113 41.84 -2.33 -9.12
CA ASN A 113 41.53 -2.06 -7.72
C ASN A 113 40.72 -0.76 -7.58
N ALA A 114 41.12 0.30 -8.27
CA ALA A 114 40.34 1.55 -8.30
C ALA A 114 38.93 1.32 -8.87
N ARG A 115 38.76 0.52 -9.92
CA ARG A 115 37.43 0.16 -10.46
C ARG A 115 36.57 -0.56 -9.46
N VAL A 116 37.13 -1.54 -8.73
CA VAL A 116 36.37 -2.31 -7.72
C VAL A 116 35.96 -1.44 -6.56
N VAL A 117 36.83 -0.52 -6.12
CA VAL A 117 36.50 0.46 -5.07
C VAL A 117 35.38 1.39 -5.51
N LEU A 118 35.47 1.96 -6.72
CA LEU A 118 34.45 2.83 -7.27
C LEU A 118 33.10 2.13 -7.45
N LEU A 119 33.11 0.92 -8.07
CA LEU A 119 31.90 0.13 -8.29
C LEU A 119 31.20 -0.25 -6.99
N GLY A 120 31.97 -0.69 -6.00
CA GLY A 120 31.42 -1.09 -4.71
C GLY A 120 30.80 0.09 -3.96
N GLY A 121 31.47 1.25 -3.96
CA GLY A 121 30.92 2.49 -3.39
C GLY A 121 29.62 2.93 -4.07
N ILE A 122 29.57 2.88 -5.41
CA ILE A 122 28.37 3.20 -6.18
C ILE A 122 27.24 2.20 -5.93
N SER A 123 27.57 0.90 -5.91
CA SER A 123 26.57 -0.15 -5.61
C SER A 123 26.00 -0.01 -4.19
N ALA A 124 26.85 0.32 -3.21
CA ALA A 124 26.40 0.61 -1.86
C ALA A 124 25.46 1.83 -1.81
N LEU A 125 25.80 2.92 -2.52
CA LEU A 125 24.97 4.10 -2.64
C LEU A 125 23.61 3.76 -3.30
N GLN A 126 23.59 2.98 -4.37
CA GLN A 126 22.37 2.60 -5.08
C GLN A 126 21.46 1.71 -4.21
N ASN A 127 22.03 0.72 -3.49
CA ASN A 127 21.28 -0.05 -2.49
C ASN A 127 20.74 0.86 -1.37
N GLY A 128 21.51 1.87 -0.93
CA GLY A 128 21.08 2.87 0.03
C GLY A 128 19.90 3.72 -0.48
N ILE A 129 19.91 4.11 -1.75
CA ILE A 129 18.78 4.82 -2.38
C ILE A 129 17.53 3.92 -2.39
N LEU A 130 17.66 2.64 -2.79
CA LEU A 130 16.54 1.70 -2.79
C LEU A 130 15.98 1.49 -1.37
N LEU A 131 16.86 1.32 -0.39
CA LEU A 131 16.46 1.19 1.03
C LEU A 131 15.73 2.45 1.52
N TYR A 132 16.24 3.64 1.20
CA TYR A 132 15.59 4.91 1.52
C TYR A 132 14.17 5.01 0.92
N LEU A 133 14.00 4.61 -0.35
CA LEU A 133 12.68 4.61 -1.01
C LEU A 133 11.70 3.65 -0.32
N LEU A 134 12.18 2.50 0.17
CA LEU A 134 11.38 1.53 0.91
C LEU A 134 11.04 2.04 2.33
N LEU A 135 11.99 2.66 3.03
CA LEU A 135 11.77 3.21 4.38
C LEU A 135 10.82 4.42 4.39
N THR A 136 10.77 5.18 3.29
CA THR A 136 9.89 6.35 3.12
C THR A 136 8.64 6.04 2.31
N ASN A 137 8.26 4.76 2.22
CA ASN A 137 7.07 4.33 1.47
C ASN A 137 5.80 4.98 2.04
N PRO A 138 5.02 5.74 1.23
CA PRO A 138 3.77 6.35 1.69
C PRO A 138 2.59 5.35 1.70
N LEU A 139 2.75 4.19 1.08
CA LEU A 139 1.73 3.15 1.06
C LEU A 139 1.75 2.35 2.36
N PRO A 140 0.61 1.81 2.80
CA PRO A 140 0.59 0.96 3.99
C PRO A 140 1.48 -0.27 3.80
N SER A 141 2.34 -0.54 4.77
CA SER A 141 3.11 -1.79 4.82
C SER A 141 2.17 -2.92 5.24
N VAL A 142 1.81 -3.78 4.29
CA VAL A 142 0.72 -4.75 4.45
C VAL A 142 1.23 -6.17 4.65
N GLY A 143 2.54 -6.40 4.48
CA GLY A 143 3.08 -7.75 4.53
C GLY A 143 4.60 -7.81 4.63
N ARG A 144 5.16 -8.99 4.36
CA ARG A 144 6.60 -9.30 4.52
C ARG A 144 7.44 -8.98 3.28
N GLY A 145 6.83 -8.73 2.11
CA GLY A 145 7.56 -8.46 0.87
C GLY A 145 8.47 -7.25 0.97
N GLU A 146 7.99 -6.17 1.58
CA GLU A 146 8.77 -4.96 1.82
C GLU A 146 9.91 -5.18 2.83
N ASP A 147 9.71 -6.00 3.87
CA ASP A 147 10.75 -6.33 4.85
C ASP A 147 11.87 -7.17 4.24
N ILE A 148 11.52 -8.12 3.36
CA ILE A 148 12.49 -8.90 2.58
C ILE A 148 13.35 -7.97 1.72
N LEU A 149 12.74 -6.99 1.06
CA LEU A 149 13.45 -6.01 0.25
C LEU A 149 14.38 -5.14 1.09
N LYS A 150 13.92 -4.61 2.23
CA LYS A 150 14.75 -3.83 3.15
C LYS A 150 15.95 -4.62 3.66
N ALA A 151 15.74 -5.88 4.05
CA ALA A 151 16.81 -6.78 4.46
C ALA A 151 17.79 -7.05 3.31
N ALA A 152 17.29 -7.34 2.10
CA ALA A 152 18.14 -7.57 0.93
C ALA A 152 18.98 -6.33 0.57
N MET A 153 18.43 -5.11 0.62
CA MET A 153 19.18 -3.88 0.37
C MET A 153 20.24 -3.65 1.44
N THR A 154 19.92 -3.90 2.71
CA THR A 154 20.88 -3.76 3.82
C THR A 154 22.06 -4.74 3.67
N VAL A 155 21.77 -6.01 3.38
CA VAL A 155 22.81 -7.00 3.09
C VAL A 155 23.56 -6.65 1.82
N GLY A 156 22.88 -6.14 0.79
CA GLY A 156 23.47 -5.67 -0.46
C GLY A 156 24.51 -4.57 -0.25
N ILE A 157 24.25 -3.61 0.65
CA ILE A 157 25.23 -2.57 1.05
C ILE A 157 26.47 -3.23 1.65
N ALA A 158 26.30 -4.15 2.60
CA ALA A 158 27.42 -4.84 3.24
C ALA A 158 28.26 -5.62 2.23
N VAL A 159 27.62 -6.42 1.37
CA VAL A 159 28.31 -7.22 0.32
C VAL A 159 29.04 -6.30 -0.66
N ALA A 160 28.46 -5.18 -1.08
CA ALA A 160 29.08 -4.23 -1.99
C ALA A 160 30.36 -3.60 -1.42
N LEU A 161 30.49 -3.51 -0.10
CA LEU A 161 31.64 -2.91 0.58
C LEU A 161 32.72 -3.92 0.99
N ILE A 162 32.49 -5.23 0.88
CA ILE A 162 33.49 -6.26 1.29
C ILE A 162 34.80 -6.08 0.52
N ARG A 163 34.75 -6.08 -0.83
CA ARG A 163 35.94 -5.98 -1.67
C ARG A 163 36.62 -4.60 -1.58
N PRO A 164 35.88 -3.49 -1.74
CA PRO A 164 36.44 -2.17 -1.52
C PRO A 164 37.13 -2.03 -0.17
N GLY A 165 36.48 -2.48 0.90
CA GLY A 165 37.03 -2.41 2.24
C GLY A 165 38.32 -3.23 2.38
N ALA A 166 38.37 -4.43 1.85
CA ALA A 166 39.57 -5.29 1.88
C ALA A 166 40.75 -4.64 1.11
N ILE A 167 40.49 -4.01 -0.05
CA ILE A 167 41.48 -3.31 -0.86
C ILE A 167 41.98 -2.05 -0.11
N LEU A 168 41.12 -1.23 0.41
CA LEU A 168 41.47 0.03 1.09
C LEU A 168 42.25 -0.22 2.41
N LEU A 169 42.01 -1.36 3.06
CA LEU A 169 42.75 -1.77 4.26
C LEU A 169 44.07 -2.50 3.94
N GLY A 170 44.40 -2.64 2.65
CA GLY A 170 45.62 -3.35 2.25
C GLY A 170 45.61 -4.89 2.51
N LEU A 171 44.42 -5.44 2.84
CA LEU A 171 44.26 -6.87 3.15
C LEU A 171 44.15 -7.74 1.90
N TYR A 172 43.86 -7.12 0.73
CA TYR A 172 43.64 -7.82 -0.52
C TYR A 172 44.01 -6.94 -1.71
N GLN A 173 44.68 -7.52 -2.68
CA GLN A 173 44.96 -6.92 -3.99
C GLN A 173 44.53 -7.87 -5.09
N LEU A 174 43.81 -7.32 -6.08
CA LEU A 174 43.37 -8.09 -7.23
C LEU A 174 44.49 -8.15 -8.28
N GLU A 175 45.04 -9.33 -8.52
CA GLU A 175 46.01 -9.61 -9.59
C GLU A 175 45.32 -9.75 -10.97
N GLY A 176 43.98 -9.97 -10.97
CA GLY A 176 43.17 -10.10 -12.18
C GLY A 176 41.71 -10.41 -11.91
N PHE A 177 40.88 -10.33 -12.96
CA PHE A 177 39.45 -10.59 -12.85
C PHE A 177 39.11 -12.03 -12.46
N ASN A 178 39.92 -13.01 -12.92
CA ASN A 178 39.75 -14.45 -12.68
C ASN A 178 40.52 -14.96 -11.48
N ALA A 179 41.09 -14.07 -10.64
CA ALA A 179 41.81 -14.50 -9.45
C ALA A 179 40.87 -15.28 -8.52
N GLU A 180 41.19 -16.55 -8.24
CA GLU A 180 40.41 -17.37 -7.33
C GLU A 180 40.66 -16.97 -5.88
N GLY A 181 39.62 -17.02 -5.03
CA GLY A 181 39.75 -16.71 -3.61
C GLY A 181 38.45 -16.62 -2.85
N ILE A 182 38.57 -16.70 -1.52
CA ILE A 182 37.44 -16.62 -0.60
C ILE A 182 36.65 -15.28 -0.76
N VAL A 183 37.35 -14.19 -1.03
CA VAL A 183 36.77 -12.86 -1.22
C VAL A 183 35.84 -12.81 -2.45
N GLN A 184 36.19 -13.51 -3.51
CA GLN A 184 35.37 -13.65 -4.72
C GLN A 184 34.11 -14.45 -4.42
N THR A 185 34.24 -15.62 -3.78
CA THR A 185 33.10 -16.46 -3.39
C THR A 185 32.16 -15.72 -2.46
N LEU A 186 32.67 -14.98 -1.46
CA LEU A 186 31.91 -14.17 -0.54
C LEU A 186 31.21 -12.97 -1.22
N THR A 187 31.57 -12.62 -2.45
CA THR A 187 30.93 -11.57 -3.22
C THR A 187 29.84 -12.13 -4.13
N PHE A 188 30.17 -13.08 -5.02
CA PHE A 188 29.27 -13.53 -6.07
C PHE A 188 28.14 -14.44 -5.57
N LEU A 189 28.40 -15.32 -4.59
CA LEU A 189 27.36 -16.19 -4.05
C LEU A 189 26.24 -15.41 -3.33
N PRO A 190 26.55 -14.46 -2.40
CA PRO A 190 25.52 -13.61 -1.82
C PRO A 190 24.76 -12.79 -2.85
N ILE A 191 25.42 -12.22 -3.87
CA ILE A 191 24.75 -11.47 -4.94
C ILE A 191 23.71 -12.35 -5.63
N THR A 192 24.02 -13.61 -5.93
CA THR A 192 23.08 -14.54 -6.55
C THR A 192 21.83 -14.75 -5.67
N ILE A 193 22.04 -14.99 -4.38
CA ILE A 193 20.94 -15.14 -3.41
C ILE A 193 20.13 -13.87 -3.29
N LEU A 194 20.79 -12.70 -3.24
CA LEU A 194 20.12 -11.41 -3.14
C LEU A 194 19.23 -11.14 -4.35
N HIS A 195 19.62 -11.51 -5.57
CA HIS A 195 18.74 -11.35 -6.75
C HIS A 195 17.43 -12.11 -6.60
N VAL A 196 17.49 -13.35 -6.08
CA VAL A 196 16.28 -14.15 -5.80
C VAL A 196 15.46 -13.51 -4.70
N CYS A 197 16.08 -13.04 -3.60
CA CYS A 197 15.39 -12.36 -2.51
C CYS A 197 14.70 -11.06 -2.99
N VAL A 198 15.39 -10.27 -3.81
CA VAL A 198 14.84 -9.03 -4.39
C VAL A 198 13.64 -9.34 -5.28
N ALA A 199 13.74 -10.29 -6.19
CA ALA A 199 12.62 -10.67 -7.06
C ALA A 199 11.42 -11.20 -6.26
N THR A 200 11.68 -12.08 -5.28
CA THR A 200 10.63 -12.60 -4.39
C THR A 200 9.98 -11.50 -3.58
N GLY A 201 10.78 -10.61 -2.98
CA GLY A 201 10.26 -9.47 -2.22
C GLY A 201 9.40 -8.53 -3.06
N MET A 202 9.81 -8.23 -4.30
CA MET A 202 9.04 -7.39 -5.23
C MET A 202 7.70 -8.03 -5.61
N LEU A 203 7.69 -9.30 -5.97
CA LEU A 203 6.46 -10.02 -6.33
C LEU A 203 5.53 -10.16 -5.13
N LEU A 204 6.07 -10.46 -3.96
CA LEU A 204 5.30 -10.60 -2.74
C LEU A 204 4.68 -9.24 -2.33
N MET A 205 5.46 -8.16 -2.35
CA MET A 205 4.98 -6.80 -2.06
C MET A 205 3.83 -6.39 -3.00
N GLN A 206 3.95 -6.68 -4.30
CA GLN A 206 2.88 -6.43 -5.28
C GLN A 206 1.62 -7.24 -4.99
N LYS A 207 1.77 -8.54 -4.70
CA LYS A 207 0.66 -9.42 -4.36
C LYS A 207 -0.05 -8.94 -3.09
N GLU A 208 0.69 -8.70 -2.03
CA GLU A 208 0.15 -8.26 -0.73
C GLU A 208 -0.59 -6.92 -0.86
N TYR A 209 -0.04 -5.98 -1.61
CA TYR A 209 -0.71 -4.71 -1.87
C TYR A 209 -1.99 -4.87 -2.70
N ALA A 210 -1.97 -5.73 -3.73
CA ALA A 210 -3.17 -6.02 -4.52
C ALA A 210 -4.27 -6.68 -3.68
N GLU A 211 -3.91 -7.62 -2.81
CA GLU A 211 -4.85 -8.27 -1.87
C GLU A 211 -5.41 -7.28 -0.85
N TRP A 212 -4.56 -6.41 -0.29
CA TRP A 212 -5.00 -5.36 0.62
C TRP A 212 -5.98 -4.41 -0.08
N LYS A 213 -5.63 -3.93 -1.29
CA LYS A 213 -6.49 -3.05 -2.07
C LYS A 213 -7.83 -3.69 -2.40
N ALA A 214 -7.82 -4.97 -2.80
CA ALA A 214 -9.04 -5.73 -3.04
C ALA A 214 -9.90 -5.86 -1.77
N LYS A 215 -9.27 -6.11 -0.62
CA LYS A 215 -9.92 -6.15 0.69
C LYS A 215 -10.54 -4.81 1.08
N MET A 216 -9.82 -3.71 0.86
CA MET A 216 -10.30 -2.35 1.15
C MET A 216 -11.52 -2.01 0.30
N ILE A 217 -11.47 -2.28 -1.02
CA ILE A 217 -12.61 -2.09 -1.93
C ILE A 217 -13.80 -2.96 -1.50
N ALA A 218 -13.54 -4.22 -1.12
CA ALA A 218 -14.58 -5.14 -0.68
C ALA A 218 -15.18 -4.81 0.69
N SER A 219 -14.54 -3.97 1.52
CA SER A 219 -14.95 -3.65 2.90
C SER A 219 -15.42 -2.22 3.13
N HIS A 220 -15.19 -1.31 2.17
CA HIS A 220 -15.58 0.11 2.30
C HIS A 220 -16.49 0.55 1.16
N ASP A 221 -17.30 1.56 1.42
CA ASP A 221 -18.10 2.26 0.42
C ASP A 221 -17.21 3.24 -0.36
N GLU A 222 -17.15 3.09 -1.67
CA GLU A 222 -16.25 3.87 -2.53
C GLU A 222 -16.55 5.38 -2.52
N LEU A 223 -17.81 5.75 -2.30
CA LEU A 223 -18.23 7.15 -2.31
C LEU A 223 -17.86 7.89 -1.02
N THR A 224 -18.11 7.25 0.13
CA THR A 224 -18.01 7.89 1.45
C THR A 224 -16.76 7.51 2.22
N GLY A 225 -16.08 6.42 1.82
CA GLY A 225 -14.94 5.86 2.55
C GLY A 225 -15.29 5.30 3.94
N LEU A 226 -16.57 5.17 4.27
CA LEU A 226 -17.02 4.43 5.46
C LEU A 226 -16.99 2.93 5.18
N PRO A 227 -16.91 2.07 6.20
CA PRO A 227 -17.24 0.68 6.11
C PRO A 227 -18.53 0.44 5.32
N ASN A 228 -18.54 -0.57 4.45
CA ASN A 228 -19.73 -0.94 3.71
C ASN A 228 -20.59 -1.96 4.49
N ARG A 229 -21.72 -2.34 3.90
CA ARG A 229 -22.65 -3.34 4.47
C ARG A 229 -21.96 -4.63 4.90
N ARG A 230 -21.06 -5.16 4.07
CA ARG A 230 -20.34 -6.42 4.36
C ARG A 230 -19.46 -6.29 5.60
N HIS A 231 -18.66 -5.24 5.67
CA HIS A 231 -17.78 -5.00 6.81
C HIS A 231 -18.58 -4.75 8.10
N PHE A 232 -19.71 -4.03 8.01
CA PHE A 232 -20.60 -3.83 9.16
C PHE A 232 -21.08 -5.17 9.75
N TYR A 233 -21.55 -6.10 8.91
CA TYR A 233 -21.98 -7.41 9.38
C TYR A 233 -20.84 -8.23 10.00
N GLU A 234 -19.63 -8.14 9.47
CA GLU A 234 -18.43 -8.78 10.04
C GLU A 234 -18.13 -8.21 11.43
N GLN A 235 -18.12 -6.88 11.59
CA GLN A 235 -17.91 -6.22 12.89
C GLN A 235 -19.03 -6.54 13.90
N MET A 236 -20.28 -6.54 13.46
CA MET A 236 -21.40 -6.87 14.34
C MET A 236 -21.32 -8.33 14.84
N ARG A 237 -20.88 -9.27 13.98
CA ARG A 237 -20.66 -10.65 14.42
C ARG A 237 -19.57 -10.76 15.47
N LEU A 238 -18.45 -10.08 15.27
CA LEU A 238 -17.36 -10.04 16.25
C LEU A 238 -17.83 -9.41 17.58
N ALA A 239 -18.57 -8.32 17.53
CA ALA A 239 -19.13 -7.66 18.71
C ALA A 239 -20.07 -8.55 19.49
N ILE A 240 -20.90 -9.35 18.81
CA ILE A 240 -21.79 -10.34 19.46
C ILE A 240 -20.96 -11.46 20.10
N ASP A 241 -19.94 -11.98 19.42
CA ASP A 241 -19.10 -13.06 19.94
C ASP A 241 -18.26 -12.60 21.15
N ASP A 242 -17.72 -11.39 21.13
CA ASP A 242 -17.04 -10.78 22.28
C ASP A 242 -18.00 -10.52 23.44
N GLY A 243 -19.18 -9.98 23.15
CA GLY A 243 -20.22 -9.70 24.13
C GLY A 243 -20.77 -10.95 24.80
N LYS A 244 -20.76 -12.13 24.15
CA LYS A 244 -21.08 -13.41 24.81
C LYS A 244 -20.12 -13.75 25.95
N THR A 245 -18.88 -13.26 25.86
CA THR A 245 -17.86 -13.50 26.88
C THR A 245 -17.95 -12.51 28.02
N THR A 246 -18.20 -11.22 27.68
CA THR A 246 -18.28 -10.14 28.69
C THR A 246 -19.65 -9.98 29.30
N GLY A 247 -20.71 -10.35 28.61
CA GLY A 247 -22.11 -10.11 29.01
C GLY A 247 -22.57 -8.66 28.83
N GLU A 248 -21.78 -7.84 28.19
CA GLU A 248 -22.08 -6.42 27.96
C GLU A 248 -23.03 -6.20 26.80
N PHE A 249 -23.95 -5.24 26.95
CA PHE A 249 -24.84 -4.82 25.88
C PHE A 249 -24.11 -4.08 24.76
N GLY A 250 -24.67 -4.17 23.55
CA GLY A 250 -24.32 -3.32 22.43
C GLY A 250 -25.55 -2.58 21.89
N ALA A 251 -25.32 -1.64 20.99
CA ALA A 251 -26.39 -0.93 20.30
C ALA A 251 -26.13 -0.82 18.80
N VAL A 252 -27.20 -0.92 18.01
CA VAL A 252 -27.21 -0.56 16.58
C VAL A 252 -28.11 0.66 16.41
N ILE A 253 -27.57 1.68 15.75
CA ILE A 253 -28.30 2.89 15.37
C ILE A 253 -28.36 2.91 13.85
N LEU A 254 -29.54 2.69 13.28
CA LEU A 254 -29.78 2.77 11.84
C LEU A 254 -30.48 4.07 11.52
N PHE A 255 -30.07 4.78 10.49
CA PHE A 255 -30.73 6.00 10.05
C PHE A 255 -30.53 6.25 8.55
N ASP A 256 -31.45 7.05 8.00
CA ASP A 256 -31.31 7.54 6.64
C ASP A 256 -31.44 9.07 6.58
N LEU A 257 -30.93 9.66 5.50
CA LEU A 257 -30.96 11.11 5.28
C LEU A 257 -32.32 11.53 4.74
N ASP A 258 -33.03 12.36 5.49
CA ASP A 258 -34.35 12.84 5.10
C ASP A 258 -34.30 13.70 3.82
N ASN A 259 -35.24 13.46 2.91
CA ASN A 259 -35.38 14.18 1.64
C ASN A 259 -34.19 14.06 0.67
N PHE A 260 -33.31 13.08 0.83
CA PHE A 260 -32.16 12.86 -0.07
C PHE A 260 -32.58 12.70 -1.53
N LYS A 261 -33.67 11.95 -1.79
CA LYS A 261 -34.19 11.76 -3.14
C LYS A 261 -34.64 13.10 -3.75
N ILE A 262 -35.28 14.01 -2.97
CA ILE A 262 -35.69 15.32 -3.46
C ILE A 262 -34.48 16.15 -3.88
N LEU A 263 -33.38 16.09 -3.14
CA LEU A 263 -32.15 16.79 -3.52
C LEU A 263 -31.60 16.25 -4.85
N ASN A 264 -31.54 14.90 -5.01
CA ASN A 264 -31.10 14.29 -6.25
C ASN A 264 -31.99 14.69 -7.45
N ASP A 265 -33.28 14.62 -7.28
CA ASP A 265 -34.26 14.95 -8.35
C ASP A 265 -34.17 16.44 -8.75
N SER A 266 -33.82 17.33 -7.80
CA SER A 266 -33.74 18.77 -8.05
C SER A 266 -32.38 19.23 -8.59
N HIS A 267 -31.29 18.63 -8.14
CA HIS A 267 -29.92 19.12 -8.40
C HIS A 267 -29.01 18.11 -9.07
N GLY A 268 -29.46 16.87 -9.25
CA GLY A 268 -28.70 15.76 -9.86
C GLY A 268 -27.87 14.95 -8.86
N HIS A 269 -27.50 13.74 -9.26
CA HIS A 269 -26.79 12.77 -8.43
C HIS A 269 -25.42 13.26 -7.92
N SER A 270 -24.73 14.11 -8.68
CA SER A 270 -23.42 14.64 -8.26
C SER A 270 -23.50 15.49 -6.98
N VAL A 271 -24.61 16.22 -6.82
CA VAL A 271 -24.89 17.02 -5.60
C VAL A 271 -25.26 16.10 -4.43
N GLY A 272 -26.06 15.05 -4.69
CA GLY A 272 -26.36 14.04 -3.69
C GLY A 272 -25.09 13.30 -3.22
N ASP A 273 -24.18 12.95 -4.12
CA ASP A 273 -22.89 12.35 -3.79
C ASP A 273 -22.03 13.28 -2.91
N ALA A 274 -22.04 14.58 -3.18
CA ALA A 274 -21.38 15.58 -2.36
C ALA A 274 -21.98 15.65 -0.94
N LEU A 275 -23.33 15.58 -0.82
CA LEU A 275 -24.01 15.50 0.48
C LEU A 275 -23.58 14.23 1.24
N LEU A 276 -23.59 13.05 0.60
CA LEU A 276 -23.23 11.79 1.23
C LEU A 276 -21.79 11.79 1.75
N ARG A 277 -20.83 12.36 0.99
CA ARG A 277 -19.43 12.51 1.44
C ARG A 277 -19.31 13.40 2.67
N GLN A 278 -20.00 14.56 2.67
CA GLN A 278 -19.98 15.48 3.81
C GLN A 278 -20.71 14.90 5.03
N ALA A 279 -21.83 14.22 4.84
CA ALA A 279 -22.55 13.53 5.91
C ALA A 279 -21.67 12.44 6.55
N ALA A 280 -21.00 11.61 5.76
CA ALA A 280 -20.07 10.59 6.26
C ALA A 280 -18.91 11.21 7.06
N ALA A 281 -18.36 12.34 6.63
CA ALA A 281 -17.32 13.05 7.36
C ALA A 281 -17.84 13.56 8.73
N ARG A 282 -19.05 14.13 8.78
CA ARG A 282 -19.69 14.59 10.02
C ARG A 282 -19.99 13.45 10.98
N ILE A 283 -20.50 12.32 10.46
CA ILE A 283 -20.77 11.11 11.24
C ILE A 283 -19.45 10.62 11.88
N ARG A 284 -18.38 10.53 11.10
CA ARG A 284 -17.07 10.09 11.59
C ARG A 284 -16.53 11.02 12.69
N GLN A 285 -16.66 12.32 12.50
CA GLN A 285 -16.24 13.32 13.50
C GLN A 285 -17.06 13.26 14.79
N ALA A 286 -18.39 13.10 14.67
CA ALA A 286 -19.29 13.02 15.81
C ALA A 286 -19.10 11.73 16.62
N LEU A 287 -18.87 10.61 15.92
CA LEU A 287 -18.69 9.30 16.54
C LEU A 287 -17.32 9.13 17.20
N GLY A 288 -16.25 9.71 16.61
CA GLY A 288 -14.88 9.55 17.10
C GLY A 288 -14.47 8.09 17.20
N THR A 289 -14.06 7.67 18.39
CA THR A 289 -13.67 6.27 18.71
C THR A 289 -14.77 5.47 19.40
N SER A 290 -15.96 6.03 19.57
CA SER A 290 -17.03 5.42 20.38
C SER A 290 -17.73 4.24 19.70
N GLY A 291 -17.46 3.99 18.42
CA GLY A 291 -18.10 2.92 17.68
C GLY A 291 -17.67 2.84 16.22
N THR A 292 -18.35 2.00 15.45
CA THR A 292 -18.11 1.82 14.03
C THR A 292 -19.29 2.34 13.22
N ALA A 293 -19.05 3.33 12.34
CA ALA A 293 -20.04 3.80 11.37
C ALA A 293 -19.85 3.09 10.03
N ALA A 294 -20.95 2.78 9.33
CA ALA A 294 -20.96 2.19 8.00
C ALA A 294 -22.09 2.78 7.13
N ARG A 295 -21.94 2.65 5.81
CA ARG A 295 -23.02 2.95 4.84
C ARG A 295 -23.56 1.63 4.28
N LEU A 296 -24.89 1.42 4.38
CA LEU A 296 -25.52 0.21 3.90
C LEU A 296 -25.88 0.26 2.42
N GLY A 297 -26.10 1.47 1.88
CA GLY A 297 -26.44 1.77 0.50
C GLY A 297 -27.37 2.99 0.41
N GLY A 298 -27.44 3.62 -0.76
CA GLY A 298 -28.28 4.81 -0.92
C GLY A 298 -27.94 5.91 0.10
N ASP A 299 -28.91 6.32 0.87
CA ASP A 299 -28.86 7.30 1.96
C ASP A 299 -28.86 6.67 3.36
N GLU A 300 -28.75 5.32 3.46
CA GLU A 300 -28.77 4.58 4.72
C GLU A 300 -27.39 4.46 5.36
N PHE A 301 -27.30 4.87 6.61
CA PHE A 301 -26.13 4.74 7.46
C PHE A 301 -26.44 3.94 8.71
N VAL A 302 -25.44 3.27 9.25
CA VAL A 302 -25.56 2.47 10.48
C VAL A 302 -24.37 2.67 11.38
N ILE A 303 -24.60 2.63 12.68
CA ILE A 303 -23.57 2.69 13.71
C ILE A 303 -23.68 1.48 14.60
N LEU A 304 -22.56 0.87 14.90
CA LEU A 304 -22.40 -0.18 15.89
C LEU A 304 -21.66 0.38 17.09
N LEU A 305 -22.28 0.29 18.25
CA LEU A 305 -21.67 0.60 19.54
C LEU A 305 -21.51 -0.71 20.32
N THR A 306 -20.36 -0.91 20.94
CA THR A 306 -19.99 -2.10 21.68
C THR A 306 -19.54 -1.75 23.09
N ASN A 307 -19.54 -2.73 24.01
CA ASN A 307 -19.02 -2.58 25.37
C ASN A 307 -19.70 -1.43 26.15
N LEU A 308 -21.04 -1.39 26.07
CA LEU A 308 -21.85 -0.36 26.71
C LEU A 308 -22.28 -0.73 28.15
N GLY A 309 -21.64 -1.77 28.76
CA GLY A 309 -21.92 -2.21 30.11
C GLY A 309 -23.09 -3.19 30.22
N HIS A 310 -23.54 -3.44 31.47
CA HIS A 310 -24.49 -4.52 31.78
C HIS A 310 -25.89 -4.00 32.09
N GLU A 311 -26.13 -2.71 32.04
CA GLU A 311 -27.41 -2.11 32.37
C GLU A 311 -28.12 -1.59 31.13
N TYR A 312 -29.28 -2.17 30.78
CA TYR A 312 -30.05 -1.80 29.59
C TYR A 312 -30.42 -0.29 29.53
N LYS A 313 -30.84 0.28 30.68
CA LYS A 313 -31.25 1.71 30.71
C LYS A 313 -30.06 2.65 30.46
N ALA A 314 -28.91 2.37 31.05
CA ALA A 314 -27.69 3.15 30.81
C ALA A 314 -27.25 3.04 29.36
N THR A 315 -27.17 1.81 28.82
CA THR A 315 -26.86 1.54 27.42
C THR A 315 -27.80 2.29 26.45
N ALA A 316 -29.10 2.31 26.75
CA ALA A 316 -30.07 3.01 25.93
C ALA A 316 -29.89 4.54 25.98
N ALA A 317 -29.50 5.10 27.13
CA ALA A 317 -29.19 6.51 27.26
C ALA A 317 -27.91 6.89 26.49
N ASP A 318 -26.87 6.06 26.59
CA ASP A 318 -25.61 6.28 25.86
C ASP A 318 -25.81 6.20 24.34
N ALA A 319 -26.50 5.15 23.85
CA ALA A 319 -26.80 5.03 22.44
C ALA A 319 -27.65 6.20 21.91
N ARG A 320 -28.60 6.68 22.73
CA ARG A 320 -29.41 7.83 22.40
C ARG A 320 -28.58 9.12 22.33
N ALA A 321 -27.67 9.34 23.28
CA ALA A 321 -26.77 10.50 23.28
C ALA A 321 -25.90 10.53 22.03
N VAL A 322 -25.36 9.37 21.59
CA VAL A 322 -24.62 9.26 20.33
C VAL A 322 -25.50 9.63 19.13
N ALA A 323 -26.73 9.10 19.07
CA ALA A 323 -27.65 9.40 17.97
C ALA A 323 -28.01 10.90 17.93
N GLU A 324 -28.26 11.54 19.09
CA GLU A 324 -28.53 12.96 19.21
C GLU A 324 -27.35 13.82 18.76
N GLY A 325 -26.12 13.45 19.16
CA GLY A 325 -24.90 14.14 18.73
C GLY A 325 -24.70 14.09 17.21
N ILE A 326 -24.95 12.93 16.59
CA ILE A 326 -24.87 12.79 15.13
C ILE A 326 -25.99 13.57 14.45
N SER A 327 -27.23 13.48 14.95
CA SER A 327 -28.38 14.21 14.41
C SER A 327 -28.13 15.72 14.39
N GLN A 328 -27.56 16.28 15.46
CA GLN A 328 -27.18 17.70 15.53
C GLN A 328 -26.17 18.08 14.46
N ARG A 329 -25.13 17.28 14.27
CA ARG A 329 -24.10 17.52 13.24
C ARG A 329 -24.67 17.40 11.83
N LEU A 330 -25.55 16.44 11.58
CA LEU A 330 -26.19 16.30 10.27
C LEU A 330 -27.11 17.48 9.94
N ALA A 331 -27.77 18.10 10.94
CA ALA A 331 -28.64 19.24 10.74
C ALA A 331 -27.90 20.56 10.46
N GLU A 332 -26.59 20.64 10.64
CA GLU A 332 -25.80 21.80 10.25
C GLU A 332 -25.88 22.02 8.73
N THR A 333 -25.81 23.29 8.29
CA THR A 333 -25.89 23.65 6.88
C THR A 333 -24.73 23.02 6.08
N TYR A 334 -25.08 22.40 4.94
CA TYR A 334 -24.10 21.89 3.94
C TYR A 334 -23.89 22.94 2.86
N THR A 335 -22.65 23.04 2.41
CA THR A 335 -22.30 23.77 1.19
C THR A 335 -21.97 22.76 0.12
N LEU A 336 -22.84 22.61 -0.86
CA LEU A 336 -22.74 21.63 -1.93
C LEU A 336 -22.40 22.35 -3.24
N GLU A 337 -21.51 21.76 -4.03
CA GLU A 337 -21.05 22.32 -5.30
C GLU A 337 -21.61 21.50 -6.45
N ARG A 338 -22.19 22.20 -7.43
CA ARG A 338 -22.62 21.62 -8.69
C ARG A 338 -21.61 21.98 -9.77
N HIS A 339 -21.04 20.98 -10.43
CA HIS A 339 -20.10 21.15 -11.53
C HIS A 339 -20.74 20.73 -12.86
N ASN A 340 -20.30 21.33 -13.97
CA ASN A 340 -20.69 20.91 -15.32
C ASN A 340 -19.83 19.72 -15.79
N ALA A 341 -20.09 19.24 -17.04
CA ALA A 341 -19.33 18.15 -17.65
C ALA A 341 -17.81 18.45 -17.80
N GLU A 342 -17.44 19.72 -17.82
CA GLU A 342 -16.05 20.20 -17.90
C GLU A 342 -15.41 20.43 -16.51
N GLN A 343 -16.07 19.98 -15.44
CA GLN A 343 -15.66 20.15 -14.04
C GLN A 343 -15.56 21.61 -13.56
N GLN A 344 -16.24 22.54 -14.23
CA GLN A 344 -16.32 23.93 -13.78
C GLN A 344 -17.46 24.08 -12.77
N LEU A 345 -17.24 24.89 -11.71
CA LEU A 345 -18.26 25.20 -10.71
C LEU A 345 -19.36 26.04 -11.36
N VAL A 346 -20.58 25.49 -11.39
CA VAL A 346 -21.76 26.15 -11.95
C VAL A 346 -22.59 26.83 -10.86
N GLN A 347 -22.71 26.18 -9.69
CA GLN A 347 -23.56 26.64 -8.61
C GLN A 347 -23.07 26.12 -7.26
N GLN A 348 -23.20 26.99 -6.25
CA GLN A 348 -23.07 26.65 -4.84
C GLN A 348 -24.46 26.58 -4.20
N ILE A 349 -24.77 25.46 -3.55
CA ILE A 349 -26.08 25.15 -2.99
C ILE A 349 -25.94 25.04 -1.48
N SER A 350 -26.70 25.90 -0.75
CA SER A 350 -26.86 25.78 0.70
C SER A 350 -27.99 24.81 1.00
N HIS A 351 -27.71 23.71 1.69
CA HIS A 351 -28.72 22.69 1.98
C HIS A 351 -28.70 22.30 3.46
N ARG A 352 -29.88 21.96 3.99
CA ARG A 352 -30.03 21.38 5.33
C ARG A 352 -30.67 20.01 5.20
N CYS A 353 -30.08 19.03 5.90
CA CYS A 353 -30.52 17.66 5.90
C CYS A 353 -30.63 17.17 7.34
N THR A 354 -31.73 16.48 7.67
CA THR A 354 -31.88 15.74 8.93
C THR A 354 -31.77 14.25 8.66
N GLY A 355 -31.68 13.46 9.72
CA GLY A 355 -31.74 12.00 9.62
C GLY A 355 -32.82 11.46 10.54
N SER A 356 -33.52 10.43 10.13
CA SER A 356 -34.48 9.70 10.96
C SER A 356 -33.81 8.45 11.53
N PHE A 357 -33.77 8.30 12.87
CA PHE A 357 -32.92 7.33 13.56
C PHE A 357 -33.74 6.24 14.26
N GLY A 358 -33.37 5.00 14.08
CA GLY A 358 -33.84 3.85 14.83
C GLY A 358 -32.72 3.22 15.66
N ILE A 359 -32.96 3.05 16.95
CA ILE A 359 -32.00 2.48 17.88
C ILE A 359 -32.48 1.10 18.34
N LYS A 360 -31.63 0.08 18.28
CA LYS A 360 -31.84 -1.23 18.88
C LYS A 360 -30.69 -1.54 19.84
N ILE A 361 -31.03 -1.70 21.12
CA ILE A 361 -30.11 -2.27 22.10
C ILE A 361 -30.20 -3.79 21.98
N PHE A 362 -29.06 -4.47 21.90
CA PHE A 362 -29.03 -5.91 21.78
C PHE A 362 -28.27 -6.56 22.94
N ASN A 363 -28.77 -7.74 23.33
CA ASN A 363 -28.08 -8.61 24.23
C ASN A 363 -27.32 -9.67 23.39
N PRO A 364 -25.98 -9.74 23.49
CA PRO A 364 -25.18 -10.68 22.71
C PRO A 364 -25.56 -12.17 22.93
N LEU A 365 -26.16 -12.50 24.07
CA LEU A 365 -26.52 -13.88 24.45
C LEU A 365 -27.76 -14.40 23.74
N SER A 366 -28.63 -13.53 23.22
CA SER A 366 -29.99 -13.94 22.81
C SER A 366 -30.41 -13.50 21.40
N GLU A 367 -29.60 -12.63 20.69
CA GLU A 367 -30.03 -12.04 19.45
C GLU A 367 -29.05 -12.28 18.29
N LEU A 368 -29.61 -12.52 17.09
CA LEU A 368 -28.82 -12.69 15.85
C LEU A 368 -28.65 -11.36 15.11
N PRO A 369 -27.54 -11.16 14.34
CA PRO A 369 -27.28 -9.94 13.59
C PRO A 369 -28.44 -9.44 12.73
N GLY A 370 -29.09 -10.35 12.00
CA GLY A 370 -30.21 -9.98 11.12
C GLY A 370 -31.46 -9.50 11.88
N GLN A 371 -31.72 -10.04 13.07
CA GLN A 371 -32.84 -9.62 13.92
C GLN A 371 -32.59 -8.25 14.51
N ILE A 372 -31.34 -7.99 14.97
CA ILE A 372 -30.94 -6.70 15.53
C ILE A 372 -31.14 -5.58 14.51
N LEU A 373 -30.64 -5.79 13.27
CA LEU A 373 -30.77 -4.79 12.23
C LEU A 373 -32.22 -4.57 11.81
N HIS A 374 -33.01 -5.65 11.70
CA HIS A 374 -34.44 -5.56 11.40
C HIS A 374 -35.22 -4.77 12.47
N HIS A 375 -34.88 -4.94 13.75
CA HIS A 375 -35.51 -4.16 14.82
C HIS A 375 -35.10 -2.68 14.78
N ALA A 376 -33.82 -2.39 14.46
CA ALA A 376 -33.37 -1.02 14.26
C ALA A 376 -34.10 -0.35 13.07
N ASP A 377 -34.31 -1.10 11.97
CA ASP A 377 -35.05 -0.63 10.79
C ASP A 377 -36.52 -0.30 11.13
N LYS A 378 -37.20 -1.16 11.88
CA LYS A 378 -38.56 -0.88 12.37
C LYS A 378 -38.63 0.43 13.18
N ALA A 379 -37.66 0.63 14.10
CA ALA A 379 -37.59 1.84 14.91
C ALA A 379 -37.32 3.07 14.03
N MET A 380 -36.45 2.96 13.03
CA MET A 380 -36.19 4.04 12.06
C MET A 380 -37.44 4.39 11.24
N TYR A 381 -38.18 3.39 10.79
CA TYR A 381 -39.44 3.60 10.09
C TYR A 381 -40.49 4.30 10.97
N GLU A 382 -40.59 3.93 12.25
CA GLU A 382 -41.44 4.63 13.22
C GLU A 382 -41.01 6.09 13.41
N ALA A 383 -39.66 6.35 13.48
CA ALA A 383 -39.15 7.71 13.58
C ALA A 383 -39.59 8.57 12.38
N LYS A 384 -39.45 8.04 11.15
CA LYS A 384 -39.91 8.73 9.93
C LYS A 384 -41.41 9.06 9.92
N ASN A 385 -42.23 8.12 10.40
CA ASN A 385 -43.69 8.30 10.44
C ASN A 385 -44.14 9.26 11.52
N ARG A 386 -43.41 9.36 12.64
CA ARG A 386 -43.74 10.33 13.70
C ARG A 386 -43.40 11.77 13.27
N GLN A 387 -42.15 11.97 12.94
CA GLN A 387 -41.61 13.25 12.47
C GLN A 387 -40.23 13.02 11.88
N LYS A 388 -39.97 13.54 10.67
CA LYS A 388 -38.63 13.52 10.11
C LYS A 388 -37.61 14.16 11.07
N GLY A 389 -36.45 13.62 11.16
CA GLY A 389 -35.40 14.07 12.08
C GLY A 389 -35.55 13.53 13.51
N SER A 390 -36.50 12.63 13.78
CA SER A 390 -36.71 12.07 15.11
C SER A 390 -35.86 10.82 15.38
N ILE A 391 -35.78 10.45 16.66
CA ILE A 391 -35.03 9.29 17.15
C ILE A 391 -36.00 8.35 17.89
N CYS A 392 -36.13 7.12 17.44
CA CYS A 392 -36.92 6.10 18.08
C CYS A 392 -36.06 4.94 18.62
N LEU A 393 -36.35 4.51 19.84
CA LEU A 393 -35.78 3.29 20.42
C LEU A 393 -36.77 2.14 20.19
N PHE A 394 -36.28 1.01 19.63
CA PHE A 394 -37.07 -0.20 19.50
C PHE A 394 -37.44 -0.74 20.90
N GLN A 395 -38.73 -0.83 21.17
CA GLN A 395 -39.26 -1.47 22.36
C GLN A 395 -39.77 -2.87 21.98
N SER A 396 -39.26 -3.89 22.64
CA SER A 396 -39.68 -5.31 22.44
C SER A 396 -41.08 -5.56 22.92
#